data_fdd9a69e6f4c3478ed39d639cf13ee16
#
_entry.id   fdd9a69e6f4c3478ed39d639cf13ee16
#
_cell.length_a   1.000
_cell.length_b   1.000
_cell.length_c   1.000
_cell.angle_alpha   90.00
_cell.angle_beta   90.00
_cell.angle_gamma   90.00
#
_symmetry.space_group_name_H-M   'P 1'
#
loop_
_entity.id
_entity.type
_entity.pdbx_description
1 polymer ?
#
loop_
_entity_poly.entity_id
_entity_poly.type
_entity_poly.pdbx_seq_one_letter_code
_entity_poly.pdbx_strand_id
1 'polypeptide(L)'
;MPKQLDRLAAVTALGLAAVFGSWVPSAEASGGRPLLAARNDPVERKRPVEVPDDATLEAAGARIGKVVIRALDVFDTSRPDENTWLFRSANRLHINTRESTIADRLLFREGDVYQGRLLEETERLLRDTRYLYDAAVRPVRYADGVVDVEVVTRDVWTLNPGVSFGRKGGESTSGFDIEELNLLGRGSQINLKRQNEVDRTIDTIRYIDRQLGSTWWALELEHSNFSDGGAQRFSLERPFYALDTRRAGGVSLYDTDRIDTRYDRGERVGEYFVDNRFRSAWYGFSGGLQGRFVTRWSVGVTSDERVFDPVQGGRFKTVVPRDLKLVYPWAEVEWLENDFRAVRNRDQIERTEDFQYGWRAGMRLGYSTTGLDADRNAVVFTSHASKGLELSDKSSLLFAGSLDGRYEEGNFADTLLSASARYYHRQSERRLFYAGLSVDAGEKLDADRELMLGGDTGLRGYPLRYQGGQGRWLMTLEQRFFTDWYPFRLVHVGAAAFVDVGGTWGRDPFASSNTHKVLSDVGVGLRLGNSRSGLGNVLHIDFAFPVNGDKSLKSMQVTVETKRSF
;
A
#
# COMPACT_ATOMS: atom_id res chain seq x y z
N MET A 1 -33.96 20.64 12.42
CA MET A 1 -32.57 20.80 11.98
C MET A 1 -31.49 20.48 13.04
N PRO A 2 -31.70 20.53 14.36
CA PRO A 2 -30.66 20.07 15.32
C PRO A 2 -30.48 18.56 15.41
N LYS A 3 -31.46 17.74 15.05
CA LYS A 3 -31.40 16.27 15.22
C LYS A 3 -30.51 15.51 14.22
N GLN A 4 -30.11 16.11 13.11
CA GLN A 4 -29.20 15.47 12.16
C GLN A 4 -27.73 15.71 12.51
N LEU A 5 -27.40 16.86 13.04
CA LEU A 5 -26.06 17.16 13.57
C LEU A 5 -25.72 16.25 14.76
N ASP A 6 -26.72 15.96 15.64
CA ASP A 6 -26.53 15.05 16.76
C ASP A 6 -26.28 13.59 16.35
N ARG A 7 -26.80 13.14 15.21
CA ARG A 7 -26.57 11.78 14.71
C ARG A 7 -25.20 11.63 14.02
N LEU A 8 -24.77 12.63 13.25
CA LEU A 8 -23.43 12.61 12.67
C LEU A 8 -22.35 12.87 13.72
N ALA A 9 -22.60 13.80 14.66
CA ALA A 9 -21.71 13.99 15.80
C ALA A 9 -21.60 12.72 16.66
N ALA A 10 -22.68 11.96 16.81
CA ALA A 10 -22.66 10.68 17.53
C ALA A 10 -21.91 9.58 16.75
N VAL A 11 -22.02 9.52 15.44
CA VAL A 11 -21.25 8.57 14.59
C VAL A 11 -19.80 8.99 14.52
N THR A 12 -19.50 10.28 14.40
CA THR A 12 -18.13 10.80 14.41
C THR A 12 -17.51 10.69 15.81
N ALA A 13 -18.28 10.93 16.87
CA ALA A 13 -17.81 10.77 18.25
C ALA A 13 -17.66 9.30 18.66
N LEU A 14 -18.49 8.39 18.17
CA LEU A 14 -18.33 6.94 18.39
C LEU A 14 -17.15 6.36 17.59
N GLY A 15 -16.93 6.80 16.35
CA GLY A 15 -15.75 6.44 15.56
C GLY A 15 -14.45 7.00 16.17
N LEU A 16 -14.45 8.25 16.60
CA LEU A 16 -13.31 8.89 17.26
C LEU A 16 -13.15 8.46 18.73
N ALA A 17 -14.24 8.24 19.47
CA ALA A 17 -14.16 7.76 20.86
C ALA A 17 -13.71 6.29 20.95
N ALA A 18 -14.00 5.46 19.97
CA ALA A 18 -13.43 4.10 19.88
C ALA A 18 -11.93 4.13 19.56
N VAL A 19 -11.43 5.21 18.93
CA VAL A 19 -10.01 5.42 18.64
C VAL A 19 -9.28 6.15 19.78
N PHE A 20 -9.99 6.98 20.58
CA PHE A 20 -9.41 7.82 21.64
C PHE A 20 -9.75 7.38 23.08
N GLY A 21 -10.37 6.22 23.25
CA GLY A 21 -10.60 5.63 24.57
C GLY A 21 -9.29 5.50 25.34
N SER A 22 -9.14 6.34 26.37
CA SER A 22 -8.00 6.45 27.25
C SER A 22 -7.68 5.13 27.96
N TRP A 23 -6.79 4.34 27.38
CA TRP A 23 -6.06 3.32 28.13
C TRP A 23 -4.58 3.46 27.79
N VAL A 24 -3.83 4.09 28.69
CA VAL A 24 -2.38 4.15 28.64
C VAL A 24 -1.88 3.06 29.60
N PRO A 25 -1.43 1.91 29.11
CA PRO A 25 -0.52 1.11 29.90
C PRO A 25 0.86 1.77 29.78
N SER A 26 1.46 2.09 30.89
CA SER A 26 2.88 2.43 30.99
C SER A 26 3.68 1.26 30.42
N ALA A 27 4.09 1.37 29.17
CA ALA A 27 5.01 0.44 28.54
C ALA A 27 6.43 0.91 28.88
N GLU A 28 7.13 0.15 29.69
CA GLU A 28 8.58 0.17 29.76
C GLU A 28 9.14 0.04 28.34
N ALA A 29 10.17 0.82 28.05
CA ALA A 29 10.88 0.80 26.77
C ALA A 29 11.37 -0.64 26.49
N SER A 30 10.61 -1.39 25.70
CA SER A 30 11.04 -2.68 25.21
C SER A 30 12.05 -2.43 24.08
N GLY A 31 13.31 -2.62 24.38
CA GLY A 31 14.37 -2.78 23.38
C GLY A 31 13.89 -3.74 22.29
N GLY A 32 14.14 -3.40 21.02
CA GLY A 32 13.68 -4.17 19.88
C GLY A 32 14.00 -5.65 20.06
N ARG A 33 12.95 -6.49 20.10
CA ARG A 33 13.14 -7.94 20.15
C ARG A 33 13.78 -8.40 18.85
N PRO A 34 14.87 -9.20 18.91
CA PRO A 34 15.48 -9.70 17.70
C PRO A 34 14.47 -10.53 16.90
N LEU A 35 14.43 -10.31 15.59
CA LEU A 35 13.76 -11.19 14.65
C LEU A 35 14.16 -12.64 14.96
N LEU A 36 13.19 -13.54 15.08
CA LEU A 36 13.48 -14.97 15.12
C LEU A 36 14.32 -15.29 13.88
N ALA A 37 15.58 -15.67 14.09
CA ALA A 37 16.50 -15.96 13.03
C ALA A 37 15.93 -17.10 12.19
N ALA A 38 15.49 -16.78 10.97
CA ALA A 38 15.04 -17.80 10.04
C ALA A 38 16.23 -18.68 9.68
N ARG A 39 15.98 -19.96 9.50
CA ARG A 39 16.97 -20.99 9.13
C ARG A 39 17.75 -20.63 7.83
N ASN A 40 17.29 -19.65 7.08
CA ASN A 40 17.85 -19.16 5.81
C ASN A 40 17.81 -17.63 5.75
N ASP A 41 18.38 -16.92 6.73
CA ASP A 41 18.46 -15.46 6.64
C ASP A 41 19.40 -15.07 5.50
N PRO A 42 18.91 -14.39 4.45
CA PRO A 42 19.73 -14.09 3.24
C PRO A 42 20.80 -13.04 3.51
N VAL A 43 20.67 -12.29 4.61
CA VAL A 43 21.57 -11.22 5.01
C VAL A 43 21.91 -11.36 6.49
N GLU A 44 23.19 -11.37 6.81
CA GLU A 44 23.65 -11.49 8.20
C GLU A 44 23.36 -10.19 8.98
N ARG A 45 22.56 -10.30 10.05
CA ARG A 45 22.18 -9.18 10.93
C ARG A 45 22.89 -9.16 12.26
N LYS A 46 23.61 -10.24 12.61
CA LYS A 46 24.23 -10.33 13.92
C LYS A 46 25.37 -9.33 14.04
N ARG A 47 25.34 -8.53 15.09
CA ARG A 47 26.45 -7.69 15.52
C ARG A 47 27.57 -8.59 16.07
N PRO A 48 28.85 -8.34 15.74
CA PRO A 48 29.96 -9.02 16.39
C PRO A 48 29.93 -8.79 17.90
N VAL A 49 30.36 -9.81 18.67
CA VAL A 49 30.29 -9.77 20.14
C VAL A 49 31.16 -8.66 20.72
N GLU A 50 32.24 -8.30 20.04
CA GLU A 50 33.18 -7.27 20.45
C GLU A 50 32.66 -5.84 20.26
N VAL A 51 31.56 -5.65 19.56
CA VAL A 51 30.95 -4.33 19.31
C VAL A 51 29.86 -4.06 20.33
N PRO A 52 29.98 -2.98 21.15
CA PRO A 52 29.00 -2.63 22.16
C PRO A 52 27.60 -2.39 21.55
N ASP A 53 26.57 -2.43 22.39
CA ASP A 53 25.20 -2.10 21.99
C ASP A 53 25.05 -0.61 21.61
N ASP A 54 23.92 -0.27 20.97
CA ASP A 54 23.68 1.08 20.47
C ASP A 54 23.67 2.13 21.58
N ALA A 55 23.08 1.82 22.73
CA ALA A 55 23.01 2.72 23.87
C ALA A 55 24.42 3.07 24.39
N THR A 56 25.31 2.07 24.47
CA THR A 56 26.69 2.25 24.87
C THR A 56 27.48 3.08 23.87
N LEU A 57 27.32 2.82 22.56
CA LEU A 57 27.98 3.59 21.49
C LEU A 57 27.52 5.05 21.46
N GLU A 58 26.21 5.28 21.63
CA GLU A 58 25.62 6.62 21.68
C GLU A 58 26.06 7.37 22.93
N ALA A 59 26.07 6.74 24.10
CA ALA A 59 26.54 7.33 25.34
C ALA A 59 28.04 7.71 25.30
N ALA A 60 28.84 6.93 24.57
CA ALA A 60 30.25 7.22 24.33
C ALA A 60 30.48 8.35 23.31
N GLY A 61 29.43 8.87 22.65
CA GLY A 61 29.54 9.85 21.58
C GLY A 61 30.32 9.32 20.37
N ALA A 62 30.26 8.02 20.12
CA ALA A 62 30.98 7.36 19.05
C ALA A 62 30.66 7.99 17.67
N ARG A 63 31.63 7.99 16.75
CA ARG A 63 31.47 8.50 15.39
C ARG A 63 31.52 7.35 14.39
N ILE A 64 30.76 7.51 13.30
CA ILE A 64 30.78 6.57 12.19
C ILE A 64 32.13 6.66 11.49
N GLY A 65 32.84 5.54 11.44
CA GLY A 65 34.09 5.37 10.71
C GLY A 65 33.84 5.00 9.26
N LYS A 66 34.46 3.90 8.84
CA LYS A 66 34.31 3.38 7.49
C LYS A 66 32.92 2.78 7.27
N VAL A 67 32.26 3.15 6.16
CA VAL A 67 31.03 2.54 5.70
C VAL A 67 31.34 1.60 4.53
N VAL A 68 31.14 0.29 4.76
CA VAL A 68 31.41 -0.75 3.74
C VAL A 68 30.09 -1.25 3.17
N ILE A 69 29.88 -1.08 1.88
CA ILE A 69 28.68 -1.55 1.17
C ILE A 69 29.00 -2.87 0.48
N ARG A 70 28.15 -3.87 0.66
CA ARG A 70 28.23 -5.19 0.03
C ARG A 70 26.91 -5.52 -0.64
N ALA A 71 26.84 -5.35 -1.95
CA ALA A 71 25.72 -5.81 -2.76
C ALA A 71 25.92 -7.30 -3.10
N LEU A 72 25.03 -8.16 -2.63
CA LEU A 72 25.03 -9.59 -2.88
C LEU A 72 24.17 -9.91 -4.11
N ASP A 73 24.62 -10.90 -4.87
CA ASP A 73 23.88 -11.42 -6.03
C ASP A 73 22.49 -11.97 -5.66
N VAL A 74 21.63 -12.14 -6.66
CA VAL A 74 20.30 -12.74 -6.50
C VAL A 74 20.38 -14.14 -5.91
N PHE A 75 21.30 -14.98 -6.41
CA PHE A 75 21.53 -16.34 -5.95
C PHE A 75 22.89 -16.48 -5.26
N ASP A 76 22.91 -17.15 -4.13
CA ASP A 76 24.12 -17.44 -3.38
C ASP A 76 24.80 -18.72 -3.93
N THR A 77 25.68 -18.53 -4.91
CA THR A 77 26.38 -19.65 -5.55
C THR A 77 27.45 -20.32 -4.67
N SER A 78 27.72 -19.82 -3.47
CA SER A 78 28.52 -20.54 -2.46
C SER A 78 27.76 -21.73 -1.85
N ARG A 79 26.44 -21.72 -1.95
CA ARG A 79 25.56 -22.78 -1.45
C ARG A 79 25.39 -23.86 -2.53
N PRO A 80 25.56 -25.15 -2.20
CA PRO A 80 25.39 -26.24 -3.19
C PRO A 80 24.04 -26.26 -3.88
N ASP A 81 22.96 -25.90 -3.15
CA ASP A 81 21.58 -25.90 -3.63
C ASP A 81 21.23 -24.69 -4.52
N GLU A 82 22.08 -23.65 -4.53
CA GLU A 82 21.97 -22.48 -5.41
C GLU A 82 23.14 -22.42 -6.42
N ASN A 83 24.03 -23.39 -6.46
CA ASN A 83 25.16 -23.45 -7.39
C ASN A 83 24.83 -24.25 -8.67
N THR A 84 23.77 -23.89 -9.36
CA THR A 84 23.41 -24.51 -10.64
C THR A 84 23.89 -23.67 -11.83
N TRP A 85 23.97 -24.28 -13.02
CA TRP A 85 24.33 -23.51 -14.22
C TRP A 85 23.32 -22.39 -14.50
N LEU A 86 22.05 -22.63 -14.23
CA LEU A 86 20.96 -21.67 -14.44
C LEU A 86 21.14 -20.44 -13.53
N PHE A 87 21.38 -20.65 -12.24
CA PHE A 87 21.55 -19.56 -11.29
C PHE A 87 22.84 -18.78 -11.48
N ARG A 88 23.94 -19.46 -11.85
CA ARG A 88 25.17 -18.76 -12.28
C ARG A 88 24.96 -17.91 -13.53
N SER A 89 24.18 -18.40 -14.50
CA SER A 89 23.83 -17.63 -15.69
C SER A 89 22.95 -16.45 -15.37
N ALA A 90 21.98 -16.64 -14.48
CA ALA A 90 21.14 -15.55 -13.98
C ALA A 90 21.98 -14.45 -13.32
N ASN A 91 22.86 -14.79 -12.38
CA ASN A 91 23.74 -13.79 -11.73
C ASN A 91 24.63 -13.04 -12.74
N ARG A 92 25.09 -13.71 -13.82
CA ARG A 92 25.90 -13.05 -14.88
C ARG A 92 25.09 -12.08 -15.74
N LEU A 93 23.83 -12.36 -15.96
CA LEU A 93 22.93 -11.52 -16.76
C LEU A 93 22.31 -10.40 -15.94
N HIS A 94 22.26 -10.58 -14.62
CA HIS A 94 21.74 -9.56 -13.70
C HIS A 94 22.70 -8.38 -13.61
N ILE A 95 22.13 -7.17 -13.65
CA ILE A 95 22.87 -5.94 -13.39
C ILE A 95 22.69 -5.60 -11.91
N ASN A 96 23.73 -5.86 -11.12
CA ASN A 96 23.69 -5.61 -9.68
C ASN A 96 23.42 -4.13 -9.36
N THR A 97 22.75 -3.90 -8.24
CA THR A 97 22.56 -2.55 -7.70
C THR A 97 23.93 -1.93 -7.43
N ARG A 98 24.15 -0.73 -7.95
CA ARG A 98 25.40 -0.02 -7.74
C ARG A 98 25.58 0.37 -6.28
N GLU A 99 26.80 0.29 -5.77
CA GLU A 99 27.11 0.75 -4.41
C GLU A 99 26.72 2.23 -4.20
N SER A 100 26.90 3.08 -5.23
CA SER A 100 26.45 4.47 -5.18
C SER A 100 24.95 4.60 -5.00
N THR A 101 24.15 3.74 -5.64
CA THR A 101 22.68 3.73 -5.49
C THR A 101 22.26 3.36 -4.07
N ILE A 102 22.99 2.45 -3.42
CA ILE A 102 22.79 2.10 -2.02
C ILE A 102 23.25 3.23 -1.12
N ALA A 103 24.45 3.80 -1.38
CA ALA A 103 25.02 4.92 -0.62
C ALA A 103 24.11 6.15 -0.60
N ASP A 104 23.46 6.46 -1.74
CA ASP A 104 22.53 7.58 -1.85
C ASP A 104 21.28 7.43 -0.95
N ARG A 105 21.03 6.22 -0.41
CA ARG A 105 19.89 5.92 0.50
C ARG A 105 20.27 5.87 1.97
N LEU A 106 21.55 6.03 2.29
CA LEU A 106 21.99 6.05 3.68
C LEU A 106 21.58 7.36 4.34
N LEU A 107 21.07 7.28 5.56
CA LEU A 107 20.71 8.45 6.39
C LEU A 107 21.87 8.95 7.25
N PHE A 108 23.06 8.38 7.09
CA PHE A 108 24.28 8.70 7.81
C PHE A 108 25.48 8.67 6.86
N ARG A 109 26.56 9.29 7.28
CA ARG A 109 27.84 9.37 6.55
C ARG A 109 29.01 9.12 7.48
N GLU A 110 30.17 8.81 6.90
CA GLU A 110 31.43 8.78 7.63
C GLU A 110 31.68 10.12 8.34
N GLY A 111 32.07 10.07 9.60
CA GLY A 111 32.27 11.24 10.48
C GLY A 111 31.05 11.69 11.27
N ASP A 112 29.84 11.25 10.92
CA ASP A 112 28.62 11.57 11.68
C ASP A 112 28.66 10.95 13.09
N VAL A 113 27.96 11.56 14.03
CA VAL A 113 27.73 10.95 15.35
C VAL A 113 26.87 9.71 15.18
N TYR A 114 27.29 8.61 15.80
CA TYR A 114 26.58 7.35 15.74
C TYR A 114 25.18 7.46 16.35
N GLN A 115 24.18 6.99 15.64
CA GLN A 115 22.80 6.85 16.09
C GLN A 115 22.25 5.53 15.55
N GLY A 116 22.01 4.54 16.40
CA GLY A 116 21.47 3.23 16.02
C GLY A 116 20.15 3.33 15.27
N ARG A 117 19.30 4.28 15.66
CA ARG A 117 18.04 4.59 14.97
C ARG A 117 18.22 4.88 13.47
N LEU A 118 19.26 5.63 13.08
CA LEU A 118 19.50 5.95 11.66
C LEU A 118 19.92 4.72 10.86
N LEU A 119 20.61 3.77 11.50
CA LEU A 119 20.94 2.50 10.88
C LEU A 119 19.66 1.65 10.65
N GLU A 120 18.82 1.54 11.66
CA GLU A 120 17.53 0.83 11.56
C GLU A 120 16.60 1.46 10.51
N GLU A 121 16.51 2.79 10.49
CA GLU A 121 15.69 3.51 9.52
C GLU A 121 16.23 3.35 8.09
N THR A 122 17.55 3.40 7.90
CA THR A 122 18.21 3.12 6.62
C THR A 122 17.92 1.69 6.15
N GLU A 123 18.04 0.71 7.04
CA GLU A 123 17.73 -0.69 6.73
C GLU A 123 16.27 -0.84 6.24
N ARG A 124 15.33 -0.16 6.89
CA ARG A 124 13.92 -0.12 6.51
C ARG A 124 13.71 0.53 5.13
N LEU A 125 14.36 1.67 4.87
CA LEU A 125 14.31 2.36 3.58
C LEU A 125 14.89 1.52 2.44
N LEU A 126 15.95 0.77 2.69
CA LEU A 126 16.53 -0.16 1.71
C LEU A 126 15.56 -1.33 1.42
N ARG A 127 14.94 -1.92 2.46
CA ARG A 127 13.96 -3.00 2.28
C ARG A 127 12.69 -2.56 1.56
N ASP A 128 12.29 -1.30 1.67
CA ASP A 128 11.12 -0.76 0.94
C ASP A 128 11.36 -0.66 -0.57
N THR A 129 12.59 -0.82 -1.03
CA THR A 129 12.89 -0.84 -2.45
C THR A 129 12.45 -2.16 -3.10
N ARG A 130 11.91 -2.09 -4.32
CA ARG A 130 11.44 -3.29 -5.03
C ARG A 130 12.57 -4.11 -5.65
N TYR A 131 13.77 -3.57 -5.75
CA TYR A 131 14.93 -4.22 -6.36
C TYR A 131 15.84 -4.92 -5.35
N LEU A 132 15.58 -4.78 -4.06
CA LEU A 132 16.28 -5.52 -3.01
C LEU A 132 15.36 -6.57 -2.38
N TYR A 133 15.88 -7.76 -2.16
CA TYR A 133 15.20 -8.81 -1.41
C TYR A 133 15.20 -8.49 0.08
N ASP A 134 16.37 -8.09 0.57
CA ASP A 134 16.60 -7.80 1.98
C ASP A 134 17.82 -6.86 2.14
N ALA A 135 17.90 -6.20 3.28
CA ALA A 135 19.00 -5.36 3.67
C ALA A 135 19.30 -5.50 5.16
N ALA A 136 20.56 -5.36 5.54
CA ALA A 136 21.00 -5.23 6.93
C ALA A 136 22.05 -4.13 7.03
N VAL A 137 21.92 -3.31 8.08
CA VAL A 137 22.85 -2.23 8.39
C VAL A 137 23.32 -2.43 9.83
N ARG A 138 24.61 -2.73 10.01
CA ARG A 138 25.11 -3.13 11.34
C ARG A 138 26.48 -2.54 11.64
N PRO A 139 26.76 -2.19 12.88
CA PRO A 139 28.12 -1.91 13.32
C PRO A 139 28.93 -3.20 13.34
N VAL A 140 30.16 -3.15 12.81
CA VAL A 140 31.04 -4.32 12.67
C VAL A 140 32.35 -4.21 13.45
N ARG A 141 32.77 -3.00 13.81
CA ARG A 141 33.98 -2.75 14.59
C ARG A 141 33.81 -1.49 15.42
N TYR A 142 34.34 -1.49 16.62
CA TYR A 142 34.46 -0.30 17.46
C TYR A 142 35.87 -0.19 18.02
N ALA A 143 36.55 0.92 17.78
CA ALA A 143 37.85 1.23 18.33
C ALA A 143 38.05 2.75 18.41
N ASP A 144 38.67 3.23 19.47
CA ASP A 144 39.06 4.63 19.65
C ASP A 144 37.91 5.64 19.43
N GLY A 145 36.68 5.31 19.85
CA GLY A 145 35.52 6.15 19.67
C GLY A 145 34.95 6.15 18.24
N VAL A 146 35.43 5.26 17.35
CA VAL A 146 35.01 5.14 15.97
C VAL A 146 34.31 3.79 15.71
N VAL A 147 33.15 3.82 15.05
CA VAL A 147 32.32 2.66 14.70
C VAL A 147 32.31 2.47 13.19
N ASP A 148 32.89 1.38 12.72
CA ASP A 148 32.75 0.98 11.32
C ASP A 148 31.39 0.28 11.10
N VAL A 149 30.73 0.64 10.00
CA VAL A 149 29.38 0.14 9.65
C VAL A 149 29.42 -0.65 8.36
N GLU A 150 28.79 -1.81 8.36
CA GLU A 150 28.58 -2.62 7.16
C GLU A 150 27.13 -2.53 6.72
N VAL A 151 26.92 -2.25 5.43
CA VAL A 151 25.62 -2.26 4.75
C VAL A 151 25.61 -3.45 3.79
N VAL A 152 24.83 -4.46 4.08
CA VAL A 152 24.70 -5.66 3.24
C VAL A 152 23.33 -5.65 2.60
N THR A 153 23.26 -5.71 1.28
CA THR A 153 22.01 -5.83 0.53
C THR A 153 22.03 -7.08 -0.33
N ARG A 154 20.89 -7.64 -0.57
CA ARG A 154 20.71 -8.73 -1.54
C ARG A 154 19.74 -8.30 -2.62
N ASP A 155 20.18 -8.38 -3.85
CA ASP A 155 19.36 -8.05 -5.02
C ASP A 155 18.27 -9.10 -5.26
N VAL A 156 17.24 -8.70 -5.98
CA VAL A 156 16.28 -9.58 -6.64
C VAL A 156 16.51 -9.55 -8.14
N TRP A 157 15.96 -10.50 -8.87
CA TRP A 157 15.86 -10.42 -10.33
C TRP A 157 14.92 -9.28 -10.71
N THR A 158 15.42 -8.25 -11.39
CA THR A 158 14.72 -6.98 -11.61
C THR A 158 14.04 -6.87 -12.96
N LEU A 159 14.55 -7.56 -13.98
CA LEU A 159 13.89 -7.64 -15.29
C LEU A 159 12.79 -8.72 -15.26
N ASN A 160 11.55 -8.30 -15.23
CA ASN A 160 10.41 -9.20 -15.15
C ASN A 160 9.57 -9.12 -16.44
N PRO A 161 9.81 -10.01 -17.41
CA PRO A 161 8.81 -10.26 -18.44
C PRO A 161 7.66 -11.02 -17.80
N GLY A 162 6.47 -10.46 -17.85
CA GLY A 162 5.28 -11.00 -17.21
C GLY A 162 4.17 -11.31 -18.20
N VAL A 163 3.52 -12.45 -18.00
CA VAL A 163 2.18 -12.71 -18.53
C VAL A 163 1.26 -12.76 -17.33
N SER A 164 0.30 -11.85 -17.27
CA SER A 164 -0.68 -11.82 -16.21
C SER A 164 -1.99 -12.44 -16.71
N PHE A 165 -2.54 -13.30 -15.88
CA PHE A 165 -3.90 -13.80 -16.02
C PHE A 165 -4.59 -13.64 -14.68
N GLY A 166 -5.69 -12.93 -14.69
CA GLY A 166 -6.54 -12.75 -13.51
C GLY A 166 -7.95 -13.24 -13.80
N ARG A 167 -8.61 -13.73 -12.76
CA ARG A 167 -10.02 -14.03 -12.80
C ARG A 167 -10.64 -13.64 -11.48
N LYS A 168 -11.67 -12.80 -11.53
CA LYS A 168 -12.41 -12.34 -10.37
C LYS A 168 -13.89 -12.25 -10.71
N GLY A 169 -14.76 -12.69 -9.81
CA GLY A 169 -16.20 -12.53 -9.97
C GLY A 169 -16.76 -13.05 -11.29
N GLY A 170 -16.12 -14.07 -11.87
CA GLY A 170 -16.55 -14.64 -13.15
C GLY A 170 -15.92 -14.02 -14.40
N GLU A 171 -15.30 -12.85 -14.28
CA GLU A 171 -14.64 -12.15 -15.38
C GLU A 171 -13.14 -12.46 -15.44
N SER A 172 -12.57 -12.49 -16.62
CA SER A 172 -11.17 -12.78 -16.84
C SER A 172 -10.44 -11.54 -17.34
N THR A 173 -9.26 -11.31 -16.79
CA THR A 173 -8.32 -10.31 -17.24
C THR A 173 -7.06 -10.98 -17.73
N SER A 174 -6.39 -10.39 -18.69
CA SER A 174 -5.12 -10.92 -19.21
C SER A 174 -4.19 -9.77 -19.55
N GLY A 175 -2.90 -10.00 -19.49
CA GLY A 175 -1.94 -8.97 -19.81
C GLY A 175 -0.57 -9.54 -20.10
N PHE A 176 0.23 -8.69 -20.72
CA PHE A 176 1.65 -8.87 -20.92
C PHE A 176 2.35 -7.62 -20.42
N ASP A 177 3.44 -7.78 -19.70
CA ASP A 177 4.26 -6.67 -19.23
C ASP A 177 5.74 -7.00 -19.30
N ILE A 178 6.54 -5.95 -19.45
CA ILE A 178 7.98 -5.98 -19.26
C ILE A 178 8.29 -4.88 -18.25
N GLU A 179 8.75 -5.26 -17.07
CA GLU A 179 9.14 -4.35 -16.02
C GLU A 179 10.62 -4.54 -15.68
N GLU A 180 11.41 -3.46 -15.75
CA GLU A 180 12.74 -3.40 -15.16
C GLU A 180 12.67 -2.51 -13.91
N LEU A 181 13.02 -3.07 -12.76
CA LEU A 181 12.90 -2.40 -11.47
C LEU A 181 14.17 -1.66 -11.03
N ASN A 182 15.27 -1.89 -11.71
CA ASN A 182 16.59 -1.37 -11.34
C ASN A 182 17.43 -1.04 -12.57
N LEU A 183 16.88 -0.22 -13.45
CA LEU A 183 17.49 0.11 -14.73
C LEU A 183 18.96 0.52 -14.57
N LEU A 184 19.84 -0.26 -15.18
CA LEU A 184 21.30 -0.08 -15.11
C LEU A 184 21.87 -0.06 -13.68
N GLY A 185 21.21 -0.67 -12.70
CA GLY A 185 21.64 -0.70 -11.30
C GLY A 185 21.43 0.61 -10.54
N ARG A 186 20.61 1.54 -11.05
CA ARG A 186 20.38 2.88 -10.48
C ARG A 186 19.13 3.01 -9.64
N GLY A 187 18.33 1.94 -9.49
CA GLY A 187 17.05 1.96 -8.75
C GLY A 187 15.91 2.67 -9.48
N SER A 188 16.10 3.16 -10.71
CA SER A 188 15.04 3.66 -11.56
C SER A 188 14.30 2.51 -12.24
N GLN A 189 13.04 2.71 -12.56
CA GLN A 189 12.12 1.66 -13.04
C GLN A 189 11.51 2.08 -14.36
N ILE A 190 11.34 1.12 -15.26
CA ILE A 190 10.54 1.26 -16.47
C ILE A 190 9.58 0.09 -16.60
N ASN A 191 8.33 0.38 -16.94
CA ASN A 191 7.30 -0.62 -17.15
C ASN A 191 6.60 -0.37 -18.49
N LEU A 192 6.51 -1.41 -19.29
CA LEU A 192 5.72 -1.46 -20.51
C LEU A 192 4.67 -2.54 -20.30
N LYS A 193 3.40 -2.18 -20.38
CA LYS A 193 2.31 -3.10 -20.04
C LYS A 193 1.17 -2.98 -21.05
N ARG A 194 0.65 -4.13 -21.46
CA ARG A 194 -0.65 -4.26 -22.12
C ARG A 194 -1.54 -5.15 -21.27
N GLN A 195 -2.73 -4.67 -20.96
CA GLN A 195 -3.69 -5.37 -20.12
C GLN A 195 -5.10 -5.29 -20.69
N ASN A 196 -5.76 -6.44 -20.78
CA ASN A 196 -7.18 -6.52 -21.05
C ASN A 196 -7.89 -6.63 -19.70
N GLU A 197 -8.58 -5.59 -19.30
CA GLU A 197 -9.40 -5.54 -18.10
C GLU A 197 -10.88 -5.76 -18.43
N VAL A 198 -11.71 -5.80 -17.40
CA VAL A 198 -13.16 -6.03 -17.56
C VAL A 198 -13.82 -4.94 -18.39
N ASP A 199 -13.41 -3.68 -18.20
CA ASP A 199 -14.03 -2.53 -18.84
C ASP A 199 -13.29 -2.10 -20.10
N ARG A 200 -11.96 -2.26 -20.16
CA ARG A 200 -11.11 -1.73 -21.25
C ARG A 200 -9.80 -2.48 -21.45
N THR A 201 -9.20 -2.26 -22.61
CA THR A 201 -7.79 -2.60 -22.85
C THR A 201 -6.93 -1.38 -22.57
N ILE A 202 -5.78 -1.58 -21.92
CA ILE A 202 -4.87 -0.53 -21.46
C ILE A 202 -3.46 -0.86 -21.94
N ASP A 203 -2.83 0.08 -22.66
CA ASP A 203 -1.42 0.06 -23.01
C ASP A 203 -0.71 1.16 -22.21
N THR A 204 0.24 0.80 -21.35
CA THR A 204 0.93 1.75 -20.46
C THR A 204 2.43 1.73 -20.68
N ILE A 205 3.04 2.91 -20.70
CA ILE A 205 4.46 3.13 -20.46
C ILE A 205 4.61 3.98 -19.19
N ARG A 206 5.44 3.50 -18.25
CA ARG A 206 5.68 4.18 -16.97
C ARG A 206 7.16 4.19 -16.63
N TYR A 207 7.66 5.35 -16.21
CA TYR A 207 9.01 5.53 -15.67
C TYR A 207 8.95 6.09 -14.26
N ILE A 208 9.74 5.52 -13.35
CA ILE A 208 9.85 5.98 -11.97
C ILE A 208 11.32 6.07 -11.59
N ASP A 209 11.74 7.21 -11.07
CA ASP A 209 13.03 7.39 -10.43
C ASP A 209 12.82 8.01 -9.05
N ARG A 210 13.13 7.27 -8.00
CA ARG A 210 12.92 7.71 -6.60
C ARG A 210 14.12 8.48 -6.03
N GLN A 211 15.19 8.63 -6.81
CA GLN A 211 16.43 9.33 -6.45
C GLN A 211 17.02 10.07 -7.62
N LEU A 212 16.20 10.86 -8.29
CA LEU A 212 16.58 11.63 -9.47
C LEU A 212 17.89 12.43 -9.22
N GLY A 213 18.92 12.11 -10.00
CA GLY A 213 20.22 12.77 -9.86
C GLY A 213 20.91 12.56 -8.50
N SER A 214 20.79 11.36 -7.91
CA SER A 214 21.34 11.03 -6.57
C SER A 214 20.81 11.95 -5.46
N THR A 215 19.57 12.42 -5.60
CA THR A 215 18.87 13.23 -4.60
C THR A 215 17.67 12.47 -4.06
N TRP A 216 16.94 13.06 -3.12
CA TRP A 216 15.66 12.53 -2.64
C TRP A 216 14.45 13.06 -3.43
N TRP A 217 14.67 13.63 -4.62
CA TRP A 217 13.59 13.93 -5.55
C TRP A 217 13.16 12.64 -6.28
N ALA A 218 11.87 12.42 -6.33
CA ALA A 218 11.24 11.33 -7.06
C ALA A 218 10.52 11.88 -8.29
N LEU A 219 10.76 11.26 -9.43
CA LEU A 219 10.07 11.55 -10.69
C LEU A 219 9.22 10.35 -11.06
N GLU A 220 7.97 10.59 -11.43
CA GLU A 220 7.08 9.61 -12.05
C GLU A 220 6.47 10.18 -13.32
N LEU A 221 6.61 9.43 -14.42
CA LEU A 221 6.00 9.71 -15.72
C LEU A 221 5.19 8.49 -16.13
N GLU A 222 3.95 8.70 -16.56
CA GLU A 222 3.10 7.65 -17.10
C GLU A 222 2.30 8.18 -18.29
N HIS A 223 2.23 7.35 -19.32
CA HIS A 223 1.32 7.53 -20.44
C HIS A 223 0.60 6.21 -20.70
N SER A 224 -0.73 6.27 -20.73
CA SER A 224 -1.58 5.10 -20.97
C SER A 224 -2.58 5.40 -22.07
N ASN A 225 -2.68 4.50 -23.05
CA ASN A 225 -3.73 4.49 -24.05
C ASN A 225 -4.79 3.48 -23.63
N PHE A 226 -6.03 3.92 -23.53
CA PHE A 226 -7.19 3.07 -23.25
C PHE A 226 -7.95 2.78 -24.54
N SER A 227 -8.67 1.67 -24.61
CA SER A 227 -9.57 1.40 -25.74
C SER A 227 -10.69 2.42 -25.88
N ASP A 228 -10.95 3.21 -24.85
CA ASP A 228 -12.03 4.19 -24.70
C ASP A 228 -11.55 5.57 -24.21
N GLY A 229 -10.23 5.84 -24.29
CA GLY A 229 -9.63 7.11 -23.84
C GLY A 229 -8.16 7.00 -23.52
N GLY A 230 -7.70 7.69 -22.46
CA GLY A 230 -6.30 7.65 -22.06
C GLY A 230 -6.02 8.22 -20.68
N ALA A 231 -4.75 8.15 -20.28
CA ALA A 231 -4.26 8.80 -19.06
C ALA A 231 -2.82 9.29 -19.21
N GLN A 232 -2.52 10.41 -18.55
CA GLN A 232 -1.18 10.97 -18.44
C GLN A 232 -0.93 11.39 -17.00
N ARG A 233 0.26 11.04 -16.48
CA ARG A 233 0.70 11.42 -15.15
C ARG A 233 2.10 12.00 -15.21
N PHE A 234 2.28 13.09 -14.51
CA PHE A 234 3.56 13.67 -14.16
C PHE A 234 3.57 13.93 -12.65
N SER A 235 4.58 13.46 -11.93
CA SER A 235 4.82 13.82 -10.54
C SER A 235 6.31 14.04 -10.34
N LEU A 236 6.66 15.17 -9.73
CA LEU A 236 8.01 15.48 -9.29
C LEU A 236 7.93 15.92 -7.83
N GLU A 237 8.42 15.08 -6.92
CA GLU A 237 8.25 15.27 -5.49
C GLU A 237 9.53 14.97 -4.73
N ARG A 238 9.80 15.76 -3.69
CA ARG A 238 10.71 15.43 -2.62
C ARG A 238 9.90 15.13 -1.38
N PRO A 239 9.64 13.85 -1.05
CA PRO A 239 8.79 13.47 0.08
C PRO A 239 9.51 13.72 1.42
N PHE A 240 8.80 13.59 2.52
CA PHE A 240 9.39 13.38 3.83
C PHE A 240 9.95 11.93 3.91
N TYR A 241 11.11 11.70 3.29
CA TYR A 241 11.71 10.38 3.09
C TYR A 241 12.23 9.72 4.37
N ALA A 242 12.50 10.52 5.41
CA ALA A 242 12.97 10.06 6.71
C ALA A 242 12.28 10.82 7.85
N LEU A 243 12.38 10.31 9.07
CA LEU A 243 11.81 10.94 10.26
C LEU A 243 12.42 12.35 10.50
N ASP A 244 13.68 12.53 10.16
CA ASP A 244 14.40 13.79 10.32
C ASP A 244 14.34 14.71 9.12
N THR A 245 13.59 14.37 8.07
CA THR A 245 13.43 15.23 6.90
C THR A 245 12.79 16.55 7.29
N ARG A 246 13.48 17.66 7.01
CA ARG A 246 13.06 19.02 7.41
C ARG A 246 12.17 19.70 6.40
N ARG A 247 12.33 19.38 5.11
CA ARG A 247 11.63 20.02 3.99
C ARG A 247 11.18 18.98 2.98
N ALA A 248 9.99 19.17 2.47
CA ALA A 248 9.36 18.34 1.45
C ALA A 248 8.60 19.23 0.47
N GLY A 249 8.18 18.73 -0.66
CA GLY A 249 7.37 19.48 -1.60
C GLY A 249 7.30 18.80 -2.95
N GLY A 250 6.40 19.25 -3.80
CA GLY A 250 6.26 18.67 -5.12
C GLY A 250 5.13 19.24 -5.94
N VAL A 251 5.06 18.77 -7.17
CA VAL A 251 3.98 19.04 -8.12
C VAL A 251 3.51 17.73 -8.72
N SER A 252 2.19 17.62 -8.91
CA SER A 252 1.55 16.46 -9.52
C SER A 252 0.49 16.91 -10.50
N LEU A 253 0.53 16.33 -11.70
CA LEU A 253 -0.41 16.55 -12.78
C LEU A 253 -0.95 15.19 -13.20
N TYR A 254 -2.27 15.08 -13.35
CA TYR A 254 -2.91 13.86 -13.81
C TYR A 254 -4.11 14.21 -14.67
N ASP A 255 -4.13 13.71 -15.89
CA ASP A 255 -5.23 13.81 -16.84
C ASP A 255 -5.68 12.41 -17.21
N THR A 256 -6.99 12.19 -17.26
CA THR A 256 -7.56 10.94 -17.77
C THR A 256 -8.94 11.18 -18.34
N ASP A 257 -9.18 10.57 -19.48
CA ASP A 257 -10.49 10.47 -20.10
C ASP A 257 -10.84 8.99 -20.34
N ARG A 258 -12.09 8.61 -20.09
CA ARG A 258 -12.54 7.22 -20.22
C ARG A 258 -14.06 7.11 -20.11
N ILE A 259 -14.58 5.91 -20.41
CA ILE A 259 -15.98 5.55 -20.17
C ILE A 259 -16.07 4.75 -18.86
N ASP A 260 -16.72 5.31 -17.85
CA ASP A 260 -17.02 4.58 -16.62
C ASP A 260 -18.33 3.81 -16.71
N THR A 261 -18.31 2.54 -16.31
CA THR A 261 -19.42 1.60 -16.43
C THR A 261 -20.10 1.38 -15.09
N ARG A 262 -21.44 1.41 -15.07
CA ARG A 262 -22.29 1.11 -13.91
C ARG A 262 -22.69 -0.35 -13.90
N TYR A 263 -22.73 -0.95 -12.71
CA TYR A 263 -23.05 -2.36 -12.54
C TYR A 263 -24.17 -2.57 -11.53
N ASP A 264 -25.01 -3.59 -11.80
CA ASP A 264 -25.96 -4.17 -10.84
C ASP A 264 -25.89 -5.70 -10.98
N ARG A 265 -25.65 -6.43 -9.90
CA ARG A 265 -25.49 -7.90 -9.85
C ARG A 265 -24.43 -8.47 -10.80
N GLY A 266 -23.39 -7.70 -11.08
CA GLY A 266 -22.34 -8.06 -12.02
C GLY A 266 -22.67 -7.79 -13.50
N GLU A 267 -23.87 -7.29 -13.81
CA GLU A 267 -24.28 -6.93 -15.16
C GLU A 267 -24.12 -5.42 -15.38
N ARG A 268 -23.74 -5.01 -16.61
CA ARG A 268 -23.63 -3.61 -17.01
C ARG A 268 -25.03 -3.00 -17.12
N VAL A 269 -25.28 -1.91 -16.41
CA VAL A 269 -26.58 -1.22 -16.40
C VAL A 269 -26.50 0.24 -16.84
N GLY A 270 -25.29 0.78 -16.95
CA GLY A 270 -25.09 2.16 -17.35
C GLY A 270 -23.65 2.46 -17.74
N GLU A 271 -23.45 3.58 -18.45
CA GLU A 271 -22.14 4.08 -18.84
C GLU A 271 -22.19 5.60 -19.06
N TYR A 272 -21.09 6.27 -18.75
CA TYR A 272 -20.91 7.70 -19.05
C TYR A 272 -19.43 7.98 -19.30
N PHE A 273 -19.15 9.01 -20.09
CA PHE A 273 -17.80 9.49 -20.32
C PHE A 273 -17.38 10.42 -19.18
N VAL A 274 -16.12 10.35 -18.76
CA VAL A 274 -15.50 11.25 -17.78
C VAL A 274 -14.15 11.76 -18.28
N ASP A 275 -13.96 13.08 -18.20
CA ASP A 275 -12.67 13.77 -18.35
C ASP A 275 -12.29 14.32 -16.97
N ASN A 276 -11.19 13.82 -16.40
CA ASN A 276 -10.71 14.22 -15.08
C ASN A 276 -9.33 14.86 -15.21
N ARG A 277 -9.17 16.07 -14.65
CA ARG A 277 -7.93 16.85 -14.61
C ARG A 277 -7.59 17.22 -13.20
N PHE A 278 -6.49 16.67 -12.72
CA PHE A 278 -5.97 16.93 -11.37
C PHE A 278 -4.63 17.65 -11.44
N ARG A 279 -4.48 18.73 -10.69
CA ARG A 279 -3.27 19.53 -10.55
C ARG A 279 -3.04 19.82 -9.09
N SER A 280 -1.84 19.61 -8.58
CA SER A 280 -1.49 19.94 -7.21
C SER A 280 -0.03 20.41 -7.09
N ALA A 281 0.19 21.43 -6.27
CA ALA A 281 1.52 21.88 -5.89
C ALA A 281 1.54 22.12 -4.38
N TRP A 282 2.63 21.69 -3.72
CA TRP A 282 2.70 21.78 -2.26
C TRP A 282 4.12 21.93 -1.74
N TYR A 283 4.23 22.45 -0.52
CA TYR A 283 5.46 22.55 0.23
C TYR A 283 5.22 22.11 1.68
N GLY A 284 6.17 21.35 2.24
CA GLY A 284 6.09 20.83 3.59
C GLY A 284 7.35 21.13 4.41
N PHE A 285 7.16 21.24 5.73
CA PHE A 285 8.23 21.44 6.69
C PHE A 285 7.98 20.66 7.98
N SER A 286 9.08 20.31 8.67
CA SER A 286 9.02 19.52 9.90
C SER A 286 10.17 19.90 10.84
N GLY A 287 9.93 19.77 12.14
CA GLY A 287 10.96 19.81 13.17
C GLY A 287 11.81 18.52 13.25
N GLY A 288 11.52 17.48 12.45
CA GLY A 288 12.09 16.14 12.55
C GLY A 288 11.60 15.39 13.79
N LEU A 289 12.29 14.30 14.13
CA LEU A 289 11.92 13.48 15.27
C LEU A 289 12.19 14.21 16.59
N GLN A 290 11.17 14.32 17.43
CA GLN A 290 11.22 14.89 18.78
C GLN A 290 10.67 13.86 19.77
N GLY A 291 11.53 13.28 20.59
CA GLY A 291 11.18 12.14 21.40
C GLY A 291 10.79 10.95 20.52
N ARG A 292 9.51 10.56 20.55
CA ARG A 292 8.97 9.44 19.75
C ARG A 292 8.16 9.92 18.55
N PHE A 293 7.91 11.23 18.39
CA PHE A 293 6.99 11.76 17.40
C PHE A 293 7.66 12.69 16.40
N VAL A 294 7.16 12.65 15.18
CA VAL A 294 7.42 13.64 14.14
C VAL A 294 6.12 14.38 13.85
N THR A 295 6.20 15.72 13.81
CA THR A 295 5.11 16.55 13.29
C THR A 295 5.56 17.15 11.96
N ARG A 296 4.74 16.98 10.94
CA ARG A 296 4.94 17.49 9.58
C ARG A 296 3.80 18.43 9.24
N TRP A 297 4.14 19.57 8.69
CA TRP A 297 3.20 20.56 8.19
C TRP A 297 3.36 20.68 6.69
N SER A 298 2.26 20.78 5.98
CA SER A 298 2.28 21.03 4.53
C SER A 298 1.23 22.06 4.17
N VAL A 299 1.52 22.85 3.15
CA VAL A 299 0.58 23.79 2.53
C VAL A 299 0.63 23.60 1.02
N GLY A 300 -0.47 23.79 0.35
CA GLY A 300 -0.52 23.61 -1.10
C GLY A 300 -1.76 24.20 -1.73
N VAL A 301 -1.84 24.01 -3.03
CA VAL A 301 -3.02 24.34 -3.85
C VAL A 301 -3.35 23.15 -4.72
N THR A 302 -4.64 22.88 -4.85
CA THR A 302 -5.17 21.80 -5.70
C THR A 302 -6.27 22.34 -6.61
N SER A 303 -6.26 21.87 -7.86
CA SER A 303 -7.37 21.95 -8.80
C SER A 303 -7.78 20.53 -9.18
N ASP A 304 -9.04 20.19 -8.95
CA ASP A 304 -9.69 18.92 -9.30
C ASP A 304 -10.92 19.22 -10.14
N GLU A 305 -10.86 18.86 -11.42
CA GLU A 305 -11.92 19.11 -12.39
C GLU A 305 -12.37 17.78 -13.00
N ARG A 306 -13.69 17.54 -12.97
CA ARG A 306 -14.33 16.35 -13.56
C ARG A 306 -15.49 16.81 -14.43
N VAL A 307 -15.45 16.47 -15.70
CA VAL A 307 -16.50 16.75 -16.67
C VAL A 307 -17.10 15.44 -17.12
N PHE A 308 -18.42 15.37 -17.15
CA PHE A 308 -19.15 14.14 -17.43
C PHE A 308 -20.06 14.33 -18.62
N ASP A 309 -20.00 13.42 -19.59
CA ASP A 309 -20.83 13.44 -20.79
C ASP A 309 -21.54 12.09 -21.01
N PRO A 310 -22.72 12.11 -21.67
CA PRO A 310 -23.34 10.90 -22.17
C PRO A 310 -22.47 10.21 -23.23
N VAL A 311 -22.37 8.89 -23.19
CA VAL A 311 -21.68 8.13 -24.24
C VAL A 311 -22.50 8.23 -25.54
N GLN A 312 -21.90 8.76 -26.59
CA GLN A 312 -22.54 8.86 -27.91
C GLN A 312 -22.77 7.46 -28.50
N GLY A 313 -24.03 7.15 -28.84
CA GLY A 313 -24.40 5.83 -29.33
C GLY A 313 -24.40 4.73 -28.25
N GLY A 314 -24.29 5.09 -26.98
CA GLY A 314 -24.32 4.19 -25.83
C GLY A 314 -25.58 3.35 -25.76
N ARG A 315 -25.45 2.12 -25.26
CA ARG A 315 -26.59 1.16 -25.15
C ARG A 315 -27.51 1.47 -23.98
N PHE A 316 -27.02 2.25 -23.01
CA PHE A 316 -27.71 2.48 -21.73
C PHE A 316 -28.16 3.93 -21.60
N LYS A 317 -29.38 4.13 -21.12
CA LYS A 317 -29.84 5.44 -20.66
C LYS A 317 -29.34 5.62 -19.22
N THR A 318 -28.24 6.33 -19.07
CA THR A 318 -27.58 6.52 -17.77
C THR A 318 -27.81 7.94 -17.25
N VAL A 319 -28.00 8.07 -15.97
CA VAL A 319 -27.91 9.36 -15.28
C VAL A 319 -26.43 9.76 -15.27
N VAL A 320 -26.10 10.79 -16.01
CA VAL A 320 -24.75 11.36 -16.05
C VAL A 320 -24.51 12.13 -14.75
N PRO A 321 -23.38 11.94 -14.06
CA PRO A 321 -23.01 12.76 -12.90
C PRO A 321 -22.94 14.24 -13.25
N ARG A 322 -22.95 15.10 -12.24
CA ARG A 322 -22.76 16.54 -12.42
C ARG A 322 -21.28 16.86 -12.46
N ASP A 323 -20.91 17.78 -13.31
CA ASP A 323 -19.55 18.32 -13.36
C ASP A 323 -19.12 18.88 -12.01
N LEU A 324 -17.85 18.77 -11.73
CA LEU A 324 -17.21 19.21 -10.51
C LEU A 324 -15.91 19.92 -10.83
N LYS A 325 -15.76 21.16 -10.36
CA LYS A 325 -14.47 21.86 -10.36
C LYS A 325 -14.20 22.47 -9.00
N LEU A 326 -13.20 21.94 -8.33
CA LEU A 326 -12.71 22.45 -7.05
C LEU A 326 -11.33 23.08 -7.25
N VAL A 327 -11.16 24.31 -6.80
CA VAL A 327 -9.85 24.97 -6.76
C VAL A 327 -9.66 25.55 -5.37
N TYR A 328 -8.65 25.03 -4.65
CA TYR A 328 -8.49 25.38 -3.24
C TYR A 328 -7.05 25.36 -2.75
N PRO A 329 -6.63 26.39 -1.99
CA PRO A 329 -5.52 26.30 -1.08
C PRO A 329 -5.88 25.39 0.10
N TRP A 330 -4.86 24.72 0.66
CA TRP A 330 -5.04 23.83 1.80
C TRP A 330 -3.83 23.82 2.73
N ALA A 331 -4.06 23.42 3.97
CA ALA A 331 -3.05 23.11 4.96
C ALA A 331 -3.26 21.70 5.50
N GLU A 332 -2.16 21.04 5.85
CA GLU A 332 -2.14 19.68 6.39
C GLU A 332 -1.18 19.60 7.57
N VAL A 333 -1.55 18.81 8.55
CA VAL A 333 -0.68 18.36 9.63
C VAL A 333 -0.66 16.85 9.67
N GLU A 334 0.51 16.24 9.81
CA GLU A 334 0.72 14.81 10.03
C GLU A 334 1.54 14.60 11.30
N TRP A 335 1.10 13.64 12.12
CA TRP A 335 1.83 13.10 13.27
C TRP A 335 2.22 11.67 13.00
N LEU A 336 3.47 11.35 13.29
CA LEU A 336 4.05 10.02 13.09
C LEU A 336 4.82 9.61 14.33
N GLU A 337 4.46 8.48 14.93
CA GLU A 337 5.21 7.86 16.02
C GLU A 337 6.26 6.90 15.45
N ASN A 338 7.50 7.01 15.94
CA ASN A 338 8.58 6.11 15.57
C ASN A 338 8.46 4.78 16.34
N ASP A 339 7.56 3.92 15.89
CA ASP A 339 7.42 2.53 16.38
C ASP A 339 7.14 1.61 15.18
N PHE A 340 8.18 0.92 14.73
CA PHE A 340 8.14 -0.01 13.61
C PHE A 340 8.55 -1.40 14.07
N ARG A 341 7.96 -2.44 13.47
CA ARG A 341 8.24 -3.84 13.76
C ARG A 341 8.56 -4.59 12.49
N ALA A 342 9.72 -5.23 12.47
CA ALA A 342 10.07 -6.16 11.42
C ALA A 342 9.54 -7.56 11.77
N VAL A 343 8.78 -8.15 10.87
CA VAL A 343 8.17 -9.48 11.03
C VAL A 343 8.37 -10.32 9.77
N ARG A 344 8.11 -11.63 9.85
CA ARG A 344 8.11 -12.52 8.68
C ARG A 344 6.83 -13.36 8.64
N ASN A 345 6.48 -13.82 7.44
CA ASN A 345 5.33 -14.71 7.24
C ASN A 345 4.05 -14.13 7.85
N ARG A 346 3.77 -12.85 7.57
CA ARG A 346 2.52 -12.20 7.94
C ARG A 346 1.65 -11.95 6.69
N ASP A 347 2.09 -11.06 5.84
CA ASP A 347 1.46 -10.72 4.57
C ASP A 347 2.30 -11.20 3.37
N GLN A 348 3.57 -11.53 3.58
CA GLN A 348 4.47 -12.11 2.58
C GLN A 348 4.91 -13.52 3.01
N ILE A 349 5.48 -14.30 2.08
CA ILE A 349 6.03 -15.61 2.38
C ILE A 349 7.57 -15.50 2.39
N GLU A 350 8.19 -15.85 3.52
CA GLU A 350 9.66 -15.88 3.73
C GLU A 350 10.38 -14.55 3.41
N ARG A 351 9.71 -13.42 3.55
CA ARG A 351 10.26 -12.08 3.39
C ARG A 351 10.17 -11.29 4.69
N THR A 352 11.15 -10.42 4.94
CA THR A 352 11.09 -9.46 6.04
C THR A 352 10.14 -8.31 5.67
N GLU A 353 9.20 -8.02 6.56
CA GLU A 353 8.16 -7.03 6.39
C GLU A 353 8.23 -6.02 7.54
N ASP A 354 8.23 -4.73 7.22
CA ASP A 354 8.23 -3.66 8.21
C ASP A 354 6.81 -3.12 8.41
N PHE A 355 6.29 -3.26 9.62
CA PHE A 355 4.97 -2.74 10.00
C PHE A 355 5.11 -1.55 10.93
N GLN A 356 4.37 -0.49 10.65
CA GLN A 356 4.24 0.63 11.55
C GLN A 356 3.21 0.28 12.63
N TYR A 357 3.65 0.24 13.89
CA TYR A 357 2.81 0.06 15.07
C TYR A 357 2.51 1.38 15.77
N GLY A 358 3.38 2.35 15.62
CA GLY A 358 3.19 3.71 16.13
C GLY A 358 1.93 4.38 15.55
N TRP A 359 1.46 5.42 16.23
CA TRP A 359 0.43 6.29 15.67
C TRP A 359 0.93 6.94 14.38
N ARG A 360 0.07 6.94 13.39
CA ARG A 360 0.14 7.83 12.24
C ARG A 360 -1.22 8.47 12.08
N ALA A 361 -1.28 9.79 12.14
CA ALA A 361 -2.52 10.53 11.95
C ALA A 361 -2.23 11.79 11.14
N GLY A 362 -3.15 12.16 10.27
CA GLY A 362 -3.05 13.37 9.47
C GLY A 362 -4.41 13.98 9.19
N MET A 363 -4.41 15.30 9.01
CA MET A 363 -5.60 16.05 8.64
C MET A 363 -5.23 17.17 7.68
N ARG A 364 -5.94 17.22 6.54
CA ARG A 364 -5.86 18.29 5.56
C ARG A 364 -7.19 19.02 5.50
N LEU A 365 -7.14 20.35 5.48
CA LEU A 365 -8.28 21.22 5.27
C LEU A 365 -7.97 22.21 4.16
N GLY A 366 -8.89 22.34 3.19
CA GLY A 366 -8.82 23.28 2.09
C GLY A 366 -10.14 24.04 1.96
N TYR A 367 -10.11 25.18 1.29
CA TYR A 367 -11.29 25.96 0.97
C TYR A 367 -11.36 26.25 -0.52
N SER A 368 -12.28 25.56 -1.21
CA SER A 368 -12.63 25.83 -2.59
C SER A 368 -13.51 27.05 -2.69
N THR A 369 -13.26 27.92 -3.66
CA THR A 369 -14.06 29.14 -3.83
C THR A 369 -14.16 29.53 -5.30
N THR A 370 -15.34 30.04 -5.66
CA THR A 370 -15.60 30.61 -7.00
C THR A 370 -14.66 31.77 -7.35
N GLY A 371 -14.08 32.44 -6.36
CA GLY A 371 -13.05 33.46 -6.58
C GLY A 371 -11.72 32.92 -7.13
N LEU A 372 -11.48 31.61 -7.08
CA LEU A 372 -10.34 30.91 -7.66
C LEU A 372 -10.74 30.06 -8.89
N ASP A 373 -11.85 30.39 -9.57
CA ASP A 373 -12.34 29.66 -10.73
C ASP A 373 -12.88 28.24 -10.41
N ALA A 374 -13.31 28.00 -9.17
CA ALA A 374 -14.08 26.81 -8.81
C ALA A 374 -15.57 27.00 -9.16
N ASP A 375 -16.31 25.91 -9.33
CA ASP A 375 -17.76 25.94 -9.58
C ASP A 375 -18.56 26.17 -8.29
N ARG A 376 -17.95 25.98 -7.10
CA ARG A 376 -18.62 26.08 -5.79
C ARG A 376 -17.69 26.47 -4.64
N ASN A 377 -18.30 27.03 -3.60
CA ASN A 377 -17.63 27.25 -2.33
C ASN A 377 -17.80 26.02 -1.44
N ALA A 378 -16.70 25.43 -1.00
CA ALA A 378 -16.72 24.22 -0.18
C ALA A 378 -15.50 24.16 0.75
N VAL A 379 -15.66 23.66 1.96
CA VAL A 379 -14.55 23.19 2.78
C VAL A 379 -14.26 21.75 2.35
N VAL A 380 -13.06 21.51 1.81
CA VAL A 380 -12.58 20.19 1.43
C VAL A 380 -11.74 19.64 2.58
N PHE A 381 -12.02 18.43 3.03
CA PHE A 381 -11.29 17.82 4.14
C PHE A 381 -10.88 16.39 3.84
N THR A 382 -9.71 16.03 4.35
CA THR A 382 -9.20 14.64 4.34
C THR A 382 -8.52 14.38 5.66
N SER A 383 -8.79 13.26 6.29
CA SER A 383 -8.07 12.82 7.48
C SER A 383 -7.80 11.33 7.45
N HIS A 384 -6.75 10.91 8.14
CA HIS A 384 -6.43 9.50 8.31
C HIS A 384 -5.82 9.26 9.68
N ALA A 385 -6.01 8.05 10.20
CA ALA A 385 -5.34 7.60 11.41
C ALA A 385 -5.07 6.09 11.32
N SER A 386 -3.93 5.65 11.87
CA SER A 386 -3.61 4.23 12.01
C SER A 386 -2.81 3.96 13.28
N LYS A 387 -2.98 2.75 13.83
CA LYS A 387 -2.26 2.28 15.03
C LYS A 387 -2.14 0.76 15.01
N GLY A 388 -0.99 0.24 15.38
CA GLY A 388 -0.78 -1.16 15.72
C GLY A 388 -0.77 -1.39 17.23
N LEU A 389 -1.34 -2.51 17.65
CA LEU A 389 -1.33 -2.97 19.04
C LEU A 389 -0.74 -4.37 19.09
N GLU A 390 0.23 -4.58 19.96
CA GLU A 390 0.72 -5.90 20.30
C GLU A 390 -0.09 -6.42 21.49
N LEU A 391 -0.98 -7.38 21.24
CA LEU A 391 -1.84 -7.95 22.29
C LEU A 391 -1.11 -9.04 23.06
N SER A 392 -0.18 -9.72 22.42
CA SER A 392 0.74 -10.71 23.01
C SER A 392 1.89 -10.97 22.05
N ASP A 393 2.89 -11.75 22.48
CA ASP A 393 4.02 -12.18 21.64
C ASP A 393 3.60 -12.84 20.31
N LYS A 394 2.36 -13.35 20.24
CA LYS A 394 1.81 -14.08 19.10
C LYS A 394 0.66 -13.34 18.41
N SER A 395 0.14 -12.28 18.99
CA SER A 395 -1.08 -11.62 18.53
C SER A 395 -0.88 -10.14 18.35
N SER A 396 -1.35 -9.62 17.25
CA SER A 396 -1.36 -8.20 16.97
C SER A 396 -2.65 -7.76 16.28
N LEU A 397 -2.99 -6.50 16.48
CA LEU A 397 -4.18 -5.86 15.93
C LEU A 397 -3.76 -4.53 15.29
N LEU A 398 -4.05 -4.35 14.01
CA LEU A 398 -3.76 -3.13 13.25
C LEU A 398 -5.07 -2.44 12.88
N PHE A 399 -5.20 -1.17 13.23
CA PHE A 399 -6.32 -0.33 12.85
C PHE A 399 -5.89 0.71 11.83
N ALA A 400 -6.79 1.02 10.90
CA ALA A 400 -6.67 2.17 10.03
C ALA A 400 -8.04 2.76 9.75
N GLY A 401 -8.11 4.08 9.62
CA GLY A 401 -9.32 4.78 9.25
C GLY A 401 -8.99 6.04 8.47
N SER A 402 -9.94 6.46 7.63
CA SER A 402 -9.90 7.72 6.91
C SER A 402 -11.28 8.33 6.79
N LEU A 403 -11.32 9.64 6.73
CA LEU A 403 -12.51 10.42 6.45
C LEU A 403 -12.15 11.49 5.42
N ASP A 404 -12.84 11.50 4.30
CA ASP A 404 -12.68 12.51 3.26
C ASP A 404 -14.04 13.00 2.79
N GLY A 405 -14.09 14.22 2.24
CA GLY A 405 -15.33 14.78 1.73
C GLY A 405 -15.31 16.30 1.63
N ARG A 406 -16.52 16.84 1.47
CA ARG A 406 -16.76 18.27 1.35
C ARG A 406 -17.88 18.72 2.31
N TYR A 407 -17.78 19.97 2.75
CA TYR A 407 -18.88 20.67 3.39
C TYR A 407 -19.25 21.89 2.54
N GLU A 408 -20.41 21.84 1.90
CA GLU A 408 -20.91 22.83 0.98
C GLU A 408 -22.39 23.13 1.22
N GLU A 409 -22.81 24.37 1.06
CA GLU A 409 -24.22 24.81 1.22
C GLU A 409 -24.87 24.34 2.53
N GLY A 410 -24.09 24.27 3.63
CA GLY A 410 -24.59 23.86 4.95
C GLY A 410 -24.73 22.34 5.14
N ASN A 411 -24.24 21.51 4.21
CA ASN A 411 -24.35 20.05 4.27
C ASN A 411 -23.01 19.36 3.97
N PHE A 412 -22.85 18.16 4.49
CA PHE A 412 -21.80 17.26 4.04
C PHE A 412 -22.16 16.70 2.65
N ALA A 413 -21.20 16.64 1.75
CA ALA A 413 -21.32 16.12 0.39
C ALA A 413 -20.09 15.27 0.08
N ASP A 414 -20.24 14.24 -0.73
CA ASP A 414 -19.22 13.27 -1.11
C ASP A 414 -18.35 12.81 0.07
N THR A 415 -18.98 12.59 1.21
CA THR A 415 -18.27 12.26 2.44
C THR A 415 -18.18 10.74 2.60
N LEU A 416 -16.97 10.23 2.75
CA LEU A 416 -16.70 8.82 2.96
C LEU A 416 -15.88 8.61 4.23
N LEU A 417 -16.40 7.81 5.14
CA LEU A 417 -15.67 7.23 6.26
C LEU A 417 -15.28 5.81 5.90
N SER A 418 -13.98 5.51 5.92
CA SER A 418 -13.45 4.15 5.79
C SER A 418 -12.75 3.73 7.07
N ALA A 419 -12.99 2.51 7.54
CA ALA A 419 -12.33 1.95 8.72
C ALA A 419 -11.96 0.49 8.48
N SER A 420 -10.83 0.06 9.00
CA SER A 420 -10.39 -1.33 8.94
C SER A 420 -9.69 -1.77 10.22
N ALA A 421 -9.85 -3.06 10.53
CA ALA A 421 -9.15 -3.73 11.61
C ALA A 421 -8.58 -5.06 11.07
N ARG A 422 -7.30 -5.34 11.33
CA ARG A 422 -6.63 -6.58 10.94
C ARG A 422 -6.00 -7.24 12.16
N TYR A 423 -6.52 -8.39 12.53
CA TYR A 423 -6.02 -9.20 13.62
C TYR A 423 -5.19 -10.34 13.08
N TYR A 424 -4.04 -10.56 13.68
CA TYR A 424 -3.11 -11.64 13.37
C TYR A 424 -2.81 -12.42 14.64
N HIS A 425 -2.92 -13.75 14.56
CA HIS A 425 -2.53 -14.65 15.65
C HIS A 425 -1.61 -15.74 15.13
N ARG A 426 -0.34 -15.70 15.52
CA ARG A 426 0.69 -16.68 15.19
C ARG A 426 0.52 -17.93 16.06
N GLN A 427 -0.04 -18.98 15.48
CA GLN A 427 -0.25 -20.27 16.18
C GLN A 427 1.03 -21.10 16.23
N SER A 428 1.83 -21.06 15.15
CA SER A 428 3.16 -21.69 15.04
C SER A 428 3.97 -20.99 13.94
N GLU A 429 5.21 -21.42 13.71
CA GLU A 429 6.02 -20.88 12.59
C GLU A 429 5.32 -21.02 11.23
N ARG A 430 4.50 -22.07 11.07
CA ARG A 430 3.82 -22.41 9.80
C ARG A 430 2.32 -22.10 9.76
N ARG A 431 1.76 -21.57 10.84
CA ARG A 431 0.32 -21.31 10.92
C ARG A 431 0.04 -19.92 11.48
N LEU A 432 -0.78 -19.17 10.74
CA LEU A 432 -1.27 -17.85 11.15
C LEU A 432 -2.77 -17.81 10.96
N PHE A 433 -3.49 -17.41 12.00
CA PHE A 433 -4.88 -17.03 11.88
C PHE A 433 -4.96 -15.52 11.62
N TYR A 434 -5.75 -15.15 10.62
CA TYR A 434 -6.04 -13.78 10.23
C TYR A 434 -7.54 -13.52 10.34
N ALA A 435 -7.90 -12.35 10.87
CA ALA A 435 -9.25 -11.82 10.79
C ALA A 435 -9.19 -10.36 10.36
N GLY A 436 -9.89 -10.02 9.28
CA GLY A 436 -10.00 -8.69 8.74
C GLY A 436 -11.44 -8.20 8.79
N LEU A 437 -11.64 -6.94 9.16
CA LEU A 437 -12.91 -6.23 9.05
C LEU A 437 -12.67 -4.90 8.36
N SER A 438 -13.48 -4.58 7.35
CA SER A 438 -13.52 -3.27 6.72
C SER A 438 -14.94 -2.74 6.67
N VAL A 439 -15.09 -1.44 6.81
CA VAL A 439 -16.37 -0.73 6.76
C VAL A 439 -16.14 0.58 5.99
N ASP A 440 -16.99 0.82 5.01
CA ASP A 440 -17.08 2.09 4.28
C ASP A 440 -18.49 2.65 4.44
N ALA A 441 -18.61 3.90 4.87
CA ALA A 441 -19.87 4.58 5.08
C ALA A 441 -19.88 5.92 4.35
N GLY A 442 -20.74 6.05 3.35
CA GLY A 442 -20.89 7.24 2.52
C GLY A 442 -22.07 8.11 2.97
N GLU A 443 -21.89 9.43 2.91
CA GLU A 443 -22.96 10.42 3.06
C GLU A 443 -22.98 11.31 1.85
N LYS A 444 -24.10 11.30 1.11
CA LYS A 444 -24.30 12.07 -0.12
C LYS A 444 -23.12 11.97 -1.10
N LEU A 445 -22.69 10.73 -1.35
CA LEU A 445 -21.62 10.46 -2.32
C LEU A 445 -22.00 11.04 -3.69
N ASP A 446 -21.00 11.58 -4.38
CA ASP A 446 -21.15 11.98 -5.77
C ASP A 446 -21.55 10.77 -6.63
N ALA A 447 -22.27 11.02 -7.72
CA ALA A 447 -22.82 9.93 -8.51
C ALA A 447 -21.74 9.07 -9.20
N ASP A 448 -20.50 9.55 -9.33
CA ASP A 448 -19.35 8.81 -9.84
C ASP A 448 -18.65 7.94 -8.76
N ARG A 449 -19.06 8.06 -7.48
CA ARG A 449 -18.48 7.34 -6.36
C ARG A 449 -19.42 6.26 -5.84
N GLU A 450 -19.25 5.04 -6.30
CA GLU A 450 -20.08 3.89 -5.90
C GLU A 450 -19.36 3.01 -4.88
N LEU A 451 -20.11 2.54 -3.87
CA LEU A 451 -19.64 1.53 -2.93
C LEU A 451 -20.24 0.17 -3.30
N MET A 452 -19.47 -0.61 -4.05
CA MET A 452 -19.86 -1.91 -4.55
C MET A 452 -19.20 -3.04 -3.74
N LEU A 453 -19.90 -4.15 -3.57
CA LEU A 453 -19.43 -5.37 -2.91
C LEU A 453 -19.58 -6.55 -3.86
N GLY A 454 -18.52 -7.34 -4.03
CA GLY A 454 -18.50 -8.48 -4.94
C GLY A 454 -17.14 -9.18 -4.98
N GLY A 455 -16.89 -9.94 -6.02
CA GLY A 455 -15.68 -10.73 -6.18
C GLY A 455 -14.39 -9.92 -6.26
N ASP A 456 -14.46 -8.68 -6.72
CA ASP A 456 -13.34 -7.75 -6.81
C ASP A 456 -13.07 -6.97 -5.51
N THR A 457 -14.02 -7.00 -4.58
CA THR A 457 -13.95 -6.26 -3.31
C THR A 457 -13.89 -7.16 -2.09
N GLY A 458 -13.67 -8.47 -2.26
CA GLY A 458 -13.34 -9.41 -1.21
C GLY A 458 -14.38 -10.50 -0.92
N LEU A 459 -15.58 -10.46 -1.50
CA LEU A 459 -16.52 -11.60 -1.52
C LEU A 459 -16.18 -12.54 -2.67
N ARG A 460 -15.19 -13.38 -2.47
CA ARG A 460 -14.54 -14.19 -3.52
C ARG A 460 -15.49 -15.15 -4.25
N GLY A 461 -16.58 -15.55 -3.61
CA GLY A 461 -17.60 -16.44 -4.17
C GLY A 461 -18.64 -15.75 -5.07
N TYR A 462 -18.59 -14.42 -5.25
CA TYR A 462 -19.60 -13.65 -5.97
C TYR A 462 -19.06 -13.03 -7.27
N PRO A 463 -19.96 -12.65 -8.21
CA PRO A 463 -19.60 -11.83 -9.36
C PRO A 463 -18.97 -10.50 -8.95
N LEU A 464 -18.31 -9.82 -9.91
CA LEU A 464 -17.83 -8.46 -9.73
C LEU A 464 -19.00 -7.53 -9.42
N ARG A 465 -18.77 -6.54 -8.50
CA ARG A 465 -19.71 -5.44 -8.31
C ARG A 465 -21.16 -5.93 -8.16
N TYR A 466 -21.33 -6.95 -7.30
CA TYR A 466 -22.59 -7.69 -7.20
C TYR A 466 -23.69 -6.95 -6.45
N GLN A 467 -23.33 -6.18 -5.40
CA GLN A 467 -24.27 -5.45 -4.57
C GLN A 467 -23.72 -4.06 -4.25
N GLY A 468 -24.51 -3.02 -4.52
CA GLY A 468 -24.18 -1.63 -4.24
C GLY A 468 -24.91 -1.08 -3.02
N GLY A 469 -24.47 0.11 -2.54
CA GLY A 469 -25.13 0.83 -1.44
C GLY A 469 -24.43 2.13 -1.08
N GLN A 470 -24.98 2.85 -0.09
CA GLN A 470 -24.34 4.01 0.52
C GLN A 470 -23.24 3.63 1.50
N GLY A 471 -23.23 2.38 1.93
CA GLY A 471 -22.17 1.83 2.75
C GLY A 471 -22.02 0.34 2.52
N ARG A 472 -20.85 -0.18 2.90
CA ARG A 472 -20.52 -1.60 2.84
C ARG A 472 -19.65 -2.02 4.01
N TRP A 473 -19.69 -3.29 4.32
CA TRP A 473 -18.78 -3.92 5.26
C TRP A 473 -18.36 -5.30 4.74
N LEU A 474 -17.16 -5.71 5.10
CA LEU A 474 -16.61 -7.01 4.77
C LEU A 474 -15.81 -7.54 5.96
N MET A 475 -16.07 -8.78 6.34
CA MET A 475 -15.28 -9.55 7.30
C MET A 475 -14.68 -10.76 6.58
N THR A 476 -13.37 -10.94 6.73
CA THR A 476 -12.64 -12.11 6.24
C THR A 476 -12.00 -12.82 7.42
N LEU A 477 -12.24 -14.11 7.55
CA LEU A 477 -11.52 -15.00 8.45
C LEU A 477 -10.68 -15.95 7.60
N GLU A 478 -9.37 -16.05 7.89
CA GLU A 478 -8.47 -16.85 7.06
C GLU A 478 -7.46 -17.61 7.92
N GLN A 479 -7.39 -18.91 7.76
CA GLN A 479 -6.31 -19.73 8.29
C GLN A 479 -5.23 -19.89 7.23
N ARG A 480 -4.07 -19.33 7.50
CA ARG A 480 -2.91 -19.32 6.61
C ARG A 480 -1.93 -20.42 6.98
N PHE A 481 -1.42 -21.11 5.96
CA PHE A 481 -0.45 -22.18 6.10
C PHE A 481 0.79 -21.85 5.26
N PHE A 482 1.93 -21.77 5.92
CA PHE A 482 3.24 -21.60 5.29
C PHE A 482 3.93 -22.96 5.26
N THR A 483 4.46 -23.36 4.10
CA THR A 483 5.12 -24.64 3.94
C THR A 483 6.61 -24.46 3.66
N ASP A 484 7.43 -25.51 3.90
CA ASP A 484 8.84 -25.51 3.48
C ASP A 484 9.00 -25.89 2.01
N TRP A 485 7.88 -26.07 1.29
CA TRP A 485 7.93 -26.43 -0.11
C TRP A 485 8.37 -25.22 -0.95
N TYR A 486 9.57 -25.31 -1.46
CA TYR A 486 10.25 -24.25 -2.23
C TYR A 486 10.74 -24.80 -3.57
N PRO A 487 9.79 -25.12 -4.51
CA PRO A 487 10.12 -25.70 -5.78
C PRO A 487 11.04 -24.78 -6.59
N PHE A 488 12.02 -25.39 -7.23
CA PHE A 488 13.02 -24.72 -8.05
C PHE A 488 13.81 -23.61 -7.35
N ARG A 489 13.72 -23.47 -6.04
CA ARG A 489 14.29 -22.34 -5.28
C ARG A 489 13.81 -20.96 -5.75
N LEU A 490 12.61 -20.90 -6.34
CA LEU A 490 12.03 -19.67 -6.90
C LEU A 490 10.71 -19.27 -6.21
N VAL A 491 9.87 -20.25 -5.85
CA VAL A 491 8.50 -20.01 -5.40
C VAL A 491 8.25 -20.71 -4.07
N HIS A 492 7.96 -19.96 -3.03
CA HIS A 492 7.46 -20.49 -1.77
C HIS A 492 5.97 -20.80 -1.88
N VAL A 493 5.57 -21.97 -1.41
CA VAL A 493 4.19 -22.43 -1.47
C VAL A 493 3.53 -22.31 -0.10
N GLY A 494 2.35 -21.72 -0.09
CA GLY A 494 1.45 -21.65 1.07
C GLY A 494 0.04 -22.01 0.67
N ALA A 495 -0.84 -22.09 1.64
CA ALA A 495 -2.27 -22.35 1.42
C ALA A 495 -3.11 -21.53 2.40
N ALA A 496 -4.38 -21.31 2.06
CA ALA A 496 -5.36 -20.70 2.92
C ALA A 496 -6.69 -21.45 2.90
N ALA A 497 -7.39 -21.43 4.04
CA ALA A 497 -8.82 -21.71 4.09
C ALA A 497 -9.50 -20.46 4.65
N PHE A 498 -10.64 -20.06 4.07
CA PHE A 498 -11.24 -18.78 4.39
C PHE A 498 -12.77 -18.81 4.41
N VAL A 499 -13.30 -17.80 5.10
CA VAL A 499 -14.71 -17.43 5.10
C VAL A 499 -14.77 -15.92 4.91
N ASP A 500 -15.54 -15.47 3.91
CA ASP A 500 -15.85 -14.06 3.70
C ASP A 500 -17.34 -13.83 4.00
N VAL A 501 -17.63 -12.75 4.72
CA VAL A 501 -18.99 -12.33 5.04
C VAL A 501 -19.08 -10.82 4.87
N GLY A 502 -20.09 -10.35 4.14
CA GLY A 502 -20.23 -8.91 3.90
C GLY A 502 -21.65 -8.51 3.51
N GLY A 503 -21.87 -7.22 3.46
CA GLY A 503 -23.15 -6.66 3.06
C GLY A 503 -23.03 -5.16 2.77
N THR A 504 -24.05 -4.62 2.11
CA THR A 504 -24.22 -3.20 1.88
C THR A 504 -25.45 -2.68 2.61
N TRP A 505 -25.55 -1.37 2.76
CA TRP A 505 -26.74 -0.69 3.29
C TRP A 505 -26.95 0.65 2.58
N GLY A 506 -28.16 1.22 2.77
CA GLY A 506 -28.55 2.46 2.13
C GLY A 506 -29.00 2.24 0.70
N ARG A 507 -29.39 3.32 0.03
CA ARG A 507 -29.94 3.26 -1.32
C ARG A 507 -28.81 3.25 -2.35
N ASP A 508 -28.83 2.28 -3.25
CA ASP A 508 -28.11 2.33 -4.50
C ASP A 508 -29.04 2.93 -5.59
N PRO A 509 -28.73 4.11 -6.13
CA PRO A 509 -29.59 4.77 -7.12
C PRO A 509 -29.66 4.01 -8.46
N PHE A 510 -28.74 3.07 -8.70
CA PHE A 510 -28.63 2.34 -9.98
C PHE A 510 -29.10 0.88 -9.86
N ALA A 511 -29.33 0.37 -8.65
CA ALA A 511 -29.78 -0.99 -8.46
C ALA A 511 -31.25 -1.19 -8.89
N SER A 512 -31.51 -2.30 -9.55
CA SER A 512 -32.86 -2.75 -9.91
C SER A 512 -33.72 -3.09 -8.69
N SER A 513 -33.07 -3.43 -7.56
CA SER A 513 -33.74 -3.64 -6.27
C SER A 513 -32.79 -3.26 -5.12
N ASN A 514 -33.28 -2.49 -4.16
CA ASN A 514 -32.54 -2.14 -2.92
C ASN A 514 -32.61 -3.27 -1.87
N THR A 515 -32.47 -4.52 -2.28
CA THR A 515 -32.44 -5.67 -1.36
C THR A 515 -31.01 -5.87 -0.87
N HIS A 516 -30.72 -5.35 0.32
CA HIS A 516 -29.44 -5.57 0.99
C HIS A 516 -29.47 -6.91 1.72
N LYS A 517 -28.68 -7.85 1.26
CA LYS A 517 -28.51 -9.16 1.92
C LYS A 517 -27.10 -9.23 2.50
N VAL A 518 -26.98 -9.92 3.63
CA VAL A 518 -25.68 -10.38 4.10
C VAL A 518 -25.30 -11.55 3.20
N LEU A 519 -24.17 -11.42 2.52
CA LEU A 519 -23.60 -12.38 1.61
C LEU A 519 -22.45 -13.11 2.30
N SER A 520 -22.26 -14.38 2.02
CA SER A 520 -21.17 -15.15 2.60
C SER A 520 -20.67 -16.21 1.63
N ASP A 521 -19.37 -16.44 1.66
CA ASP A 521 -18.72 -17.52 0.96
C ASP A 521 -17.68 -18.21 1.84
N VAL A 522 -17.31 -19.42 1.43
CA VAL A 522 -16.24 -20.21 2.03
C VAL A 522 -15.32 -20.71 0.94
N GLY A 523 -14.06 -20.90 1.24
CA GLY A 523 -13.15 -21.38 0.21
C GLY A 523 -11.79 -21.82 0.72
N VAL A 524 -11.02 -22.32 -0.24
CA VAL A 524 -9.62 -22.68 -0.05
C VAL A 524 -8.78 -22.10 -1.17
N GLY A 525 -7.52 -21.84 -0.89
CA GLY A 525 -6.64 -21.24 -1.88
C GLY A 525 -5.19 -21.65 -1.73
N LEU A 526 -4.50 -21.59 -2.87
CA LEU A 526 -3.06 -21.72 -2.96
C LEU A 526 -2.41 -20.34 -2.94
N ARG A 527 -1.26 -20.25 -2.29
CA ARG A 527 -0.45 -19.03 -2.17
C ARG A 527 0.94 -19.31 -2.69
N LEU A 528 1.36 -18.54 -3.69
CA LEU A 528 2.67 -18.70 -4.31
C LEU A 528 3.45 -17.41 -4.18
N GLY A 529 4.42 -17.39 -3.26
CA GLY A 529 5.29 -16.24 -2.99
C GLY A 529 6.60 -16.35 -3.76
N ASN A 530 6.94 -15.35 -4.57
CA ASN A 530 8.22 -15.29 -5.26
C ASN A 530 9.23 -14.52 -4.41
N SER A 531 10.32 -15.19 -4.02
CA SER A 531 11.40 -14.60 -3.24
C SER A 531 12.58 -14.08 -4.08
N ARG A 532 12.59 -14.33 -5.38
CA ARG A 532 13.71 -13.98 -6.27
C ARG A 532 13.42 -12.89 -7.27
N SER A 533 12.17 -12.42 -7.35
CA SER A 533 11.74 -11.33 -8.21
C SER A 533 11.30 -10.12 -7.38
N GLY A 534 11.53 -8.94 -7.91
CA GLY A 534 11.11 -7.67 -7.30
C GLY A 534 9.60 -7.43 -7.32
N LEU A 535 8.81 -8.34 -7.86
CA LEU A 535 7.35 -8.22 -7.84
C LEU A 535 6.80 -8.19 -6.40
N GLY A 536 7.49 -8.88 -5.46
CA GLY A 536 7.16 -8.82 -4.02
C GLY A 536 5.71 -9.21 -3.70
N ASN A 537 5.08 -9.98 -4.59
CA ASN A 537 3.67 -10.28 -4.55
C ASN A 537 3.46 -11.78 -4.31
N VAL A 538 2.32 -12.11 -3.73
CA VAL A 538 1.84 -13.48 -3.58
C VAL A 538 0.75 -13.71 -4.60
N LEU A 539 0.92 -14.73 -5.45
CA LEU A 539 -0.13 -15.18 -6.36
C LEU A 539 -1.15 -15.99 -5.56
N HIS A 540 -2.40 -15.57 -5.59
CA HIS A 540 -3.54 -16.26 -5.00
C HIS A 540 -4.30 -17.02 -6.08
N ILE A 541 -4.59 -18.29 -5.82
CA ILE A 541 -5.49 -19.10 -6.62
C ILE A 541 -6.55 -19.63 -5.65
N ASP A 542 -7.73 -19.01 -5.63
CA ASP A 542 -8.79 -19.30 -4.68
C ASP A 542 -9.97 -20.01 -5.37
N PHE A 543 -10.50 -21.00 -4.69
CA PHE A 543 -11.75 -21.67 -5.01
C PHE A 543 -12.77 -21.28 -3.94
N ALA A 544 -13.74 -20.45 -4.30
CA ALA A 544 -14.73 -19.89 -3.40
C ALA A 544 -16.15 -20.37 -3.75
N PHE A 545 -16.91 -20.71 -2.74
CA PHE A 545 -18.25 -21.28 -2.86
C PHE A 545 -19.22 -20.31 -2.15
N PRO A 546 -20.14 -19.63 -2.88
CA PRO A 546 -21.15 -18.80 -2.26
C PRO A 546 -22.10 -19.68 -1.44
N VAL A 547 -22.37 -19.25 -0.20
CA VAL A 547 -23.27 -19.96 0.72
C VAL A 547 -24.71 -19.55 0.49
N ASN A 548 -24.94 -18.31 0.09
CA ASN A 548 -26.25 -17.72 -0.16
C ASN A 548 -26.20 -16.78 -1.37
N GLY A 549 -27.36 -16.20 -1.72
CA GLY A 549 -27.49 -15.25 -2.84
C GLY A 549 -28.58 -15.67 -3.83
N ASP A 550 -28.49 -15.21 -5.06
CA ASP A 550 -29.48 -15.48 -6.08
C ASP A 550 -29.25 -16.86 -6.73
N LYS A 551 -30.32 -17.48 -7.21
CA LYS A 551 -30.28 -18.81 -7.88
C LYS A 551 -29.43 -18.82 -9.17
N SER A 552 -29.16 -17.67 -9.75
CA SER A 552 -28.29 -17.48 -10.93
C SER A 552 -26.80 -17.57 -10.63
N LEU A 553 -26.41 -17.55 -9.35
CA LEU A 553 -25.00 -17.63 -8.96
C LEU A 553 -24.42 -19.01 -9.32
N LYS A 554 -23.21 -19.01 -9.86
CA LYS A 554 -22.42 -20.23 -10.03
C LYS A 554 -22.10 -20.82 -8.66
N SER A 555 -22.14 -22.13 -8.56
CA SER A 555 -21.83 -22.86 -7.32
C SER A 555 -20.38 -22.68 -6.85
N MET A 556 -19.47 -22.28 -7.74
CA MET A 556 -18.07 -22.05 -7.45
C MET A 556 -17.55 -20.87 -8.30
N GLN A 557 -16.76 -20.03 -7.69
CA GLN A 557 -15.93 -19.01 -8.35
C GLN A 557 -14.46 -19.38 -8.19
N VAL A 558 -13.70 -19.17 -9.26
CA VAL A 558 -12.24 -19.29 -9.23
C VAL A 558 -11.66 -17.89 -9.32
N THR A 559 -10.89 -17.49 -8.32
CA THR A 559 -10.16 -16.23 -8.31
C THR A 559 -8.68 -16.49 -8.53
N VAL A 560 -8.09 -15.81 -9.48
CA VAL A 560 -6.64 -15.81 -9.71
C VAL A 560 -6.19 -14.37 -9.71
N GLU A 561 -5.40 -13.99 -8.72
CA GLU A 561 -4.91 -12.62 -8.61
C GLU A 561 -3.57 -12.56 -7.89
N THR A 562 -2.83 -11.49 -8.18
CA THR A 562 -1.57 -11.20 -7.49
C THR A 562 -1.79 -10.10 -6.47
N LYS A 563 -1.50 -10.37 -5.20
CA LYS A 563 -1.64 -9.42 -4.09
C LYS A 563 -0.29 -9.14 -3.45
N ARG A 564 -0.16 -7.96 -2.83
CA ARG A 564 1.00 -7.64 -1.98
C ARG A 564 0.92 -8.30 -0.60
N SER A 565 -0.22 -8.84 -0.23
CA SER A 565 -0.47 -9.56 1.02
C SER A 565 -0.95 -10.97 0.76
N PHE A 566 -0.67 -11.84 1.73
CA PHE A 566 -1.11 -13.25 1.75
C PHE A 566 -2.63 -13.35 1.62
#